data_f8da756ff95fdfa2c60f75dfd757763c
#
_entry.id   f8da756ff95fdfa2c60f75dfd757763c
#
_cell.length_a   1.000
_cell.length_b   1.000
_cell.length_c   1.000
_cell.angle_alpha   90.00
_cell.angle_beta   90.00
_cell.angle_gamma   90.00
#
_symmetry.space_group_name_H-M   'P 1'
#
loop_
_entity.id
_entity.type
_entity.pdbx_description
1 polymer ?
#
loop_
_entity_poly.entity_id
_entity_poly.type
_entity_poly.pdbx_seq_one_letter_code
_entity_poly.pdbx_strand_id
1 'polypeptide(L)'
;MDELKVRVENQYKNQYITISNDMIRSREKTTLLESKIEALAMFYMSKDLKRKDKVDSEGNTYKVEYVEVPVKEVSALMPRKFDKYVDGRTYEEIKAAAISMKQKIFIIESPEENKFYLKSLYGDVMYDSGRLFIEFDPSMKKYFLNLTRDFSKLKLPILFSFKKNGGFQLYKLLKSYAFAPNLPEIDMSLSQEELPTYSVSFSLTDLRMKMGYVDLNQPLVKKEGAKDHPDWKKMENLEQGTHLYKRWSDLYKRVLVPGAEEINELSDIYIADVQKILRGLGGKVDGVTFVIQHNKAYYDKVANGGKAAKSDMIILTDEQKEDFIDDLADLIEEKIKPKDLKAIAEAGGYNMKKIKKIYTIAQKSGEIDDLVGWMIVGLKKDYSEPVSKKKKNGFNNFEQRKYDYAELERDAIYNAG
;
A
#
# COMPACT_ATOMS: atom_id res chain seq x y z
N MET A 1 -14.42 -9.39 6.43
CA MET A 1 -12.99 -9.09 6.22
C MET A 1 -12.76 -7.84 5.38
N ASP A 2 -13.51 -7.66 4.30
CA ASP A 2 -13.41 -6.42 3.49
C ASP A 2 -13.77 -5.15 4.29
N GLU A 3 -14.72 -5.23 5.23
CA GLU A 3 -15.12 -4.13 6.11
C GLU A 3 -14.00 -3.66 7.06
N LEU A 4 -13.31 -4.62 7.69
CA LEU A 4 -12.19 -4.29 8.59
C LEU A 4 -11.05 -3.60 7.80
N LYS A 5 -10.76 -4.08 6.60
CA LYS A 5 -9.75 -3.48 5.72
C LYS A 5 -10.12 -2.05 5.35
N VAL A 6 -11.35 -1.82 4.90
CA VAL A 6 -11.85 -0.49 4.54
C VAL A 6 -11.82 0.45 5.75
N ARG A 7 -12.22 -0.04 6.93
CA ARG A 7 -12.16 0.74 8.18
C ARG A 7 -10.72 1.14 8.52
N VAL A 8 -9.78 0.20 8.43
CA VAL A 8 -8.36 0.45 8.71
C VAL A 8 -7.77 1.41 7.67
N GLU A 9 -8.06 1.24 6.38
CA GLU A 9 -7.64 2.16 5.33
C GLU A 9 -8.18 3.58 5.54
N ASN A 10 -9.46 3.73 5.92
CA ASN A 10 -10.07 5.02 6.22
C ASN A 10 -9.46 5.70 7.46
N GLN A 11 -9.15 4.92 8.49
CA GLN A 11 -8.49 5.42 9.70
C GLN A 11 -7.16 6.10 9.38
N TYR A 12 -6.45 5.62 8.35
CA TYR A 12 -5.13 6.12 7.97
C TYR A 12 -5.12 7.04 6.75
N LYS A 13 -6.28 7.35 6.15
CA LYS A 13 -6.41 8.08 4.87
C LYS A 13 -5.53 9.33 4.74
N ASN A 14 -5.42 10.13 5.80
CA ASN A 14 -4.62 11.36 5.83
C ASN A 14 -3.43 11.28 6.79
N GLN A 15 -3.06 10.07 7.21
CA GLN A 15 -1.98 9.89 8.17
C GLN A 15 -0.66 9.65 7.46
N TYR A 16 0.40 10.06 8.09
CA TYR A 16 1.77 9.84 7.65
C TYR A 16 2.68 9.54 8.84
N ILE A 17 3.82 8.96 8.53
CA ILE A 17 4.94 8.81 9.45
C ILE A 17 6.11 9.64 8.95
N THR A 18 6.95 10.10 9.87
CA THR A 18 8.22 10.73 9.56
C THR A 18 9.35 9.79 9.95
N ILE A 19 10.31 9.62 9.05
CA ILE A 19 11.48 8.78 9.28
C ILE A 19 12.70 9.54 8.78
N SER A 20 13.81 9.52 9.53
CA SER A 20 15.04 10.13 9.06
C SER A 20 15.53 9.41 7.79
N ASN A 21 16.14 10.17 6.86
CA ASN A 21 16.64 9.59 5.64
C ASN A 21 17.78 8.61 5.90
N ASP A 22 18.58 8.82 6.93
CA ASP A 22 19.64 7.87 7.35
C ASP A 22 19.03 6.50 7.70
N MET A 23 17.90 6.51 8.43
CA MET A 23 17.21 5.29 8.78
C MET A 23 16.61 4.58 7.56
N ILE A 24 16.02 5.33 6.64
CA ILE A 24 15.49 4.76 5.39
C ILE A 24 16.62 4.16 4.54
N ARG A 25 17.77 4.82 4.48
CA ARG A 25 18.94 4.41 3.70
C ARG A 25 19.82 3.37 4.41
N SER A 26 19.50 3.05 5.67
CA SER A 26 20.19 2.01 6.42
C SER A 26 19.99 0.64 5.74
N ARG A 27 20.97 -0.25 5.99
CA ARG A 27 20.95 -1.59 5.41
C ARG A 27 20.19 -2.53 6.31
N GLU A 28 18.99 -2.91 5.89
CA GLU A 28 18.08 -3.72 6.70
C GLU A 28 17.37 -4.77 5.85
N LYS A 29 17.39 -6.02 6.31
CA LYS A 29 16.56 -7.08 5.75
C LYS A 29 15.21 -7.11 6.47
N THR A 30 14.13 -6.97 5.72
CA THR A 30 12.78 -6.95 6.27
C THR A 30 11.78 -7.63 5.33
N THR A 31 10.71 -8.17 5.88
CA THR A 31 9.57 -8.69 5.11
C THR A 31 8.49 -7.61 4.97
N LEU A 32 7.52 -7.83 4.08
CA LEU A 32 6.39 -6.91 3.93
C LEU A 32 5.56 -6.82 5.23
N LEU A 33 5.39 -7.94 5.93
CA LEU A 33 4.69 -7.99 7.21
C LEU A 33 5.39 -7.13 8.25
N GLU A 34 6.69 -7.32 8.44
CA GLU A 34 7.51 -6.52 9.36
C GLU A 34 7.45 -5.03 8.99
N SER A 35 7.60 -4.70 7.71
CA SER A 35 7.55 -3.30 7.24
C SER A 35 6.22 -2.62 7.56
N LYS A 36 5.11 -3.34 7.47
CA LYS A 36 3.78 -2.81 7.83
C LYS A 36 3.59 -2.71 9.34
N ILE A 37 4.10 -3.68 10.12
CA ILE A 37 4.14 -3.60 11.59
C ILE A 37 4.97 -2.39 12.02
N GLU A 38 6.15 -2.18 11.43
CA GLU A 38 7.02 -1.03 11.71
C GLU A 38 6.34 0.30 11.41
N ALA A 39 5.69 0.42 10.24
CA ALA A 39 4.97 1.63 9.87
C ALA A 39 3.84 1.95 10.88
N LEU A 40 3.09 0.94 11.33
CA LEU A 40 2.09 1.10 12.38
C LEU A 40 2.72 1.46 13.74
N ALA A 41 3.81 0.79 14.11
CA ALA A 41 4.51 1.07 15.37
C ALA A 41 5.03 2.52 15.41
N MET A 42 5.61 3.01 14.31
CA MET A 42 6.07 4.40 14.18
C MET A 42 4.89 5.40 14.24
N PHE A 43 3.77 5.06 13.63
CA PHE A 43 2.55 5.86 13.73
C PHE A 43 2.08 5.95 15.18
N TYR A 44 1.94 4.82 15.87
CA TYR A 44 1.54 4.81 17.28
C TYR A 44 2.56 5.48 18.20
N MET A 45 3.86 5.40 17.89
CA MET A 45 4.90 6.15 18.60
C MET A 45 4.65 7.67 18.57
N SER A 46 4.16 8.16 17.45
CA SER A 46 3.85 9.61 17.29
C SER A 46 2.52 10.03 17.93
N LYS A 47 1.60 9.09 18.20
CA LYS A 47 0.23 9.36 18.65
C LYS A 47 -0.07 8.89 20.06
N ASP A 48 0.42 7.71 20.44
CA ASP A 48 0.04 7.02 21.68
C ASP A 48 1.23 6.26 22.27
N LEU A 49 2.34 6.98 22.49
CA LEU A 49 3.53 6.43 23.15
C LEU A 49 3.25 6.21 24.63
N LYS A 50 3.28 4.95 25.05
CA LYS A 50 3.00 4.54 26.44
C LYS A 50 4.28 4.33 27.22
N ARG A 51 4.16 4.33 28.55
CA ARG A 51 5.26 4.13 29.49
C ARG A 51 4.89 3.08 30.52
N LYS A 52 5.86 2.23 30.89
CA LYS A 52 5.75 1.29 32.00
C LYS A 52 7.05 1.23 32.77
N ASP A 53 6.96 0.85 34.02
CA ASP A 53 8.15 0.58 34.84
C ASP A 53 8.65 -0.84 34.56
N LYS A 54 9.95 -0.98 34.47
CA LYS A 54 10.68 -2.26 34.40
C LYS A 54 11.70 -2.33 35.53
N VAL A 55 11.99 -3.54 35.99
CA VAL A 55 13.01 -3.79 36.99
C VAL A 55 14.15 -4.54 36.30
N ASP A 56 15.38 -4.08 36.49
CA ASP A 56 16.57 -4.76 36.01
C ASP A 56 16.99 -5.95 36.90
N SER A 57 18.03 -6.66 36.52
CA SER A 57 18.55 -7.80 37.25
C SER A 57 19.13 -7.43 38.64
N GLU A 58 19.39 -6.13 38.87
CA GLU A 58 19.93 -5.60 40.13
C GLU A 58 18.81 -5.05 41.03
N GLY A 59 17.55 -5.08 40.58
CA GLY A 59 16.38 -4.58 41.30
C GLY A 59 16.09 -3.10 41.11
N ASN A 60 16.79 -2.40 40.22
CA ASN A 60 16.55 -0.98 39.97
C ASN A 60 15.34 -0.83 39.06
N THR A 61 14.46 0.09 39.40
CA THR A 61 13.28 0.41 38.54
C THR A 61 13.64 1.48 37.52
N TYR A 62 13.34 1.23 36.25
CA TYR A 62 13.50 2.19 35.16
C TYR A 62 12.27 2.22 34.26
N LYS A 63 12.06 3.33 33.53
CA LYS A 63 10.92 3.52 32.65
C LYS A 63 11.28 3.12 31.22
N VAL A 64 10.44 2.29 30.62
CA VAL A 64 10.53 1.97 29.19
C VAL A 64 9.32 2.54 28.46
N GLU A 65 9.53 2.92 27.22
CA GLU A 65 8.48 3.39 26.33
C GLU A 65 8.15 2.35 25.29
N TYR A 66 6.86 2.13 25.08
CA TYR A 66 6.36 1.13 24.15
C TYR A 66 5.11 1.61 23.42
N VAL A 67 4.79 0.94 22.34
CA VAL A 67 3.54 1.10 21.60
C VAL A 67 2.76 -0.20 21.55
N GLU A 68 1.45 -0.09 21.37
CA GLU A 68 0.56 -1.23 21.19
C GLU A 68 0.04 -1.22 19.75
N VAL A 69 0.41 -2.23 18.97
CA VAL A 69 -0.04 -2.40 17.59
C VAL A 69 -1.10 -3.49 17.55
N PRO A 70 -2.37 -3.18 17.20
CA PRO A 70 -3.41 -4.19 17.09
C PRO A 70 -3.15 -5.14 15.91
N VAL A 71 -3.00 -6.44 16.18
CA VAL A 71 -2.70 -7.44 15.14
C VAL A 71 -3.79 -7.53 14.08
N LYS A 72 -5.05 -7.29 14.45
CA LYS A 72 -6.16 -7.23 13.49
C LYS A 72 -5.98 -6.14 12.41
N GLU A 73 -5.34 -5.02 12.75
CA GLU A 73 -5.04 -3.96 11.77
C GLU A 73 -3.92 -4.41 10.83
N VAL A 74 -2.86 -5.01 11.38
CA VAL A 74 -1.78 -5.59 10.57
C VAL A 74 -2.35 -6.60 9.57
N SER A 75 -3.20 -7.52 10.04
CA SER A 75 -3.83 -8.55 9.20
C SER A 75 -4.71 -7.95 8.10
N ALA A 76 -5.46 -6.89 8.41
CA ALA A 76 -6.30 -6.19 7.44
C ALA A 76 -5.49 -5.49 6.33
N LEU A 77 -4.26 -5.09 6.62
CA LEU A 77 -3.36 -4.41 5.69
C LEU A 77 -2.55 -5.37 4.80
N MET A 78 -2.58 -6.68 5.09
CA MET A 78 -1.86 -7.66 4.28
C MET A 78 -2.63 -8.06 3.02
N PRO A 79 -1.96 -8.54 1.97
CA PRO A 79 -2.62 -9.07 0.77
C PRO A 79 -3.59 -10.22 1.11
N ARG A 80 -4.67 -10.39 0.30
CA ARG A 80 -5.76 -11.36 0.54
C ARG A 80 -5.34 -12.79 0.90
N LYS A 81 -4.14 -13.24 0.54
CA LYS A 81 -3.62 -14.56 0.93
C LYS A 81 -3.40 -14.71 2.44
N PHE A 82 -3.19 -13.59 3.13
CA PHE A 82 -3.03 -13.55 4.57
C PHE A 82 -4.38 -13.64 5.31
N ASP A 83 -5.44 -13.10 4.68
CA ASP A 83 -6.81 -13.07 5.24
C ASP A 83 -7.45 -14.44 5.45
N LYS A 84 -6.98 -15.48 4.77
CA LYS A 84 -7.54 -16.84 4.88
C LYS A 84 -7.08 -17.61 6.12
N TYR A 85 -6.17 -17.06 6.92
CA TYR A 85 -5.49 -17.77 8.00
C TYR A 85 -5.66 -17.09 9.36
N VAL A 86 -6.92 -16.86 9.77
CA VAL A 86 -7.23 -16.28 11.09
C VAL A 86 -6.84 -17.23 12.23
N ASP A 87 -6.60 -18.52 11.97
CA ASP A 87 -6.28 -19.54 12.98
C ASP A 87 -4.81 -19.96 12.93
N GLY A 88 -4.14 -19.93 14.09
CA GLY A 88 -2.80 -20.48 14.36
C GLY A 88 -1.65 -19.96 13.50
N ARG A 89 -1.80 -19.95 12.18
CA ARG A 89 -0.79 -19.47 11.24
C ARG A 89 -0.48 -17.98 11.38
N THR A 90 -1.49 -17.14 11.57
CA THR A 90 -1.30 -15.70 11.79
C THR A 90 -0.46 -15.46 13.03
N TYR A 91 -0.69 -16.22 14.10
CA TYR A 91 0.11 -16.14 15.32
C TYR A 91 1.58 -16.50 15.05
N GLU A 92 1.86 -17.60 14.35
CA GLU A 92 3.24 -18.01 14.04
C GLU A 92 3.95 -17.02 13.10
N GLU A 93 3.26 -16.44 12.13
CA GLU A 93 3.84 -15.41 11.25
C GLU A 93 4.13 -14.11 12.01
N ILE A 94 3.23 -13.67 12.88
CA ILE A 94 3.45 -12.51 13.76
C ILE A 94 4.60 -12.77 14.74
N LYS A 95 4.67 -13.98 15.33
CA LYS A 95 5.75 -14.40 16.20
C LYS A 95 7.10 -14.41 15.47
N ALA A 96 7.14 -14.96 14.25
CA ALA A 96 8.33 -14.94 13.41
C ALA A 96 8.76 -13.50 13.06
N ALA A 97 7.81 -12.63 12.71
CA ALA A 97 8.08 -11.21 12.47
C ALA A 97 8.62 -10.52 13.74
N ALA A 98 8.03 -10.76 14.91
CA ALA A 98 8.49 -10.19 16.17
C ALA A 98 9.91 -10.65 16.54
N ILE A 99 10.24 -11.93 16.34
CA ILE A 99 11.58 -12.47 16.54
C ILE A 99 12.57 -11.80 15.58
N SER A 100 12.22 -11.70 14.29
CA SER A 100 13.05 -11.05 13.30
C SER A 100 13.27 -9.57 13.63
N MET A 101 12.23 -8.85 14.02
CA MET A 101 12.32 -7.44 14.43
C MET A 101 13.28 -7.28 15.62
N LYS A 102 13.18 -8.11 16.64
CA LYS A 102 14.08 -8.05 17.82
C LYS A 102 15.55 -8.26 17.44
N GLN A 103 15.82 -9.03 16.40
CA GLN A 103 17.18 -9.35 15.94
C GLN A 103 17.75 -8.31 14.96
N LYS A 104 16.96 -7.32 14.53
CA LYS A 104 17.39 -6.33 13.57
C LYS A 104 18.45 -5.39 14.10
N ILE A 105 19.48 -5.23 13.29
CA ILE A 105 20.55 -4.27 13.51
C ILE A 105 20.54 -3.28 12.36
N PHE A 106 20.46 -2.00 12.69
CA PHE A 106 20.57 -0.91 11.73
C PHE A 106 22.01 -0.47 11.63
N ILE A 107 22.49 -0.31 10.40
CA ILE A 107 23.81 0.24 10.12
C ILE A 107 23.59 1.68 9.63
N ILE A 108 24.07 2.62 10.42
CA ILE A 108 24.03 4.04 10.12
C ILE A 108 25.45 4.46 9.81
N GLU A 109 25.69 4.92 8.59
CA GLU A 109 27.00 5.37 8.13
C GLU A 109 27.11 6.89 8.20
N SER A 110 28.27 7.37 8.63
CA SER A 110 28.70 8.75 8.50
C SER A 110 30.00 8.75 7.69
N PRO A 111 29.94 8.77 6.34
CA PRO A 111 31.12 8.68 5.47
C PRO A 111 32.11 9.83 5.70
N GLU A 112 31.59 11.02 6.03
CA GLU A 112 32.40 12.21 6.30
C GLU A 112 33.27 12.06 7.56
N GLU A 113 32.76 11.34 8.56
CA GLU A 113 33.46 11.06 9.81
C GLU A 113 34.20 9.73 9.78
N ASN A 114 34.09 8.98 8.66
CA ASN A 114 34.62 7.64 8.52
C ASN A 114 34.16 6.69 9.63
N LYS A 115 32.87 6.79 10.02
CA LYS A 115 32.25 6.06 11.12
C LYS A 115 30.98 5.35 10.66
N PHE A 116 30.66 4.26 11.33
CA PHE A 116 29.35 3.63 11.26
C PHE A 116 28.89 3.22 12.65
N TYR A 117 27.56 3.10 12.82
CA TYR A 117 26.95 2.66 14.04
C TYR A 117 26.07 1.44 13.78
N LEU A 118 26.24 0.40 14.59
CA LEU A 118 25.35 -0.74 14.65
C LEU A 118 24.38 -0.54 15.82
N LYS A 119 23.09 -0.41 15.52
CA LYS A 119 22.07 -0.17 16.54
C LYS A 119 20.88 -1.12 16.40
N SER A 120 20.37 -1.61 17.53
CA SER A 120 19.07 -2.27 17.56
C SER A 120 17.97 -1.23 17.66
N LEU A 121 16.92 -1.38 16.86
CA LEU A 121 15.77 -0.47 16.90
C LEU A 121 14.84 -0.79 18.07
N TYR A 122 14.70 -2.07 18.37
CA TYR A 122 13.69 -2.56 19.30
C TYR A 122 14.30 -3.04 20.60
N GLY A 123 13.65 -2.67 21.71
CA GLY A 123 13.78 -3.32 23.00
C GLY A 123 13.03 -4.66 23.01
N ASP A 124 12.17 -4.90 23.97
CA ASP A 124 11.35 -6.11 23.98
C ASP A 124 10.16 -5.99 23.02
N VAL A 125 9.83 -7.13 22.41
CA VAL A 125 8.63 -7.29 21.60
C VAL A 125 7.81 -8.43 22.20
N MET A 126 6.59 -8.12 22.61
CA MET A 126 5.69 -9.07 23.27
C MET A 126 4.35 -9.11 22.51
N TYR A 127 3.78 -10.29 22.37
CA TYR A 127 2.41 -10.47 21.89
C TYR A 127 1.52 -10.88 23.05
N ASP A 128 0.45 -10.14 23.27
CA ASP A 128 -0.59 -10.49 24.22
C ASP A 128 -1.97 -10.02 23.73
N SER A 129 -2.95 -10.87 23.89
CA SER A 129 -4.39 -10.57 23.69
C SER A 129 -4.69 -9.82 22.36
N GLY A 130 -4.04 -10.25 21.26
CA GLY A 130 -4.26 -9.68 19.93
C GLY A 130 -3.55 -8.35 19.66
N ARG A 131 -2.57 -8.00 20.51
CA ARG A 131 -1.74 -6.80 20.36
C ARG A 131 -0.25 -7.16 20.40
N LEU A 132 0.55 -6.42 19.64
CA LEU A 132 2.00 -6.41 19.75
C LEU A 132 2.42 -5.21 20.60
N PHE A 133 3.11 -5.48 21.68
CA PHE A 133 3.76 -4.48 22.54
C PHE A 133 5.20 -4.37 22.07
N ILE A 134 5.58 -3.21 21.53
CA ILE A 134 6.90 -3.00 20.94
C ILE A 134 7.59 -1.89 21.70
N GLU A 135 8.70 -2.23 22.37
CA GLU A 135 9.57 -1.25 23.01
C GLU A 135 10.59 -0.75 22.00
N PHE A 136 10.86 0.54 22.00
CA PHE A 136 11.90 1.14 21.17
C PHE A 136 13.13 1.46 22.01
N ASP A 137 14.30 1.24 21.42
CA ASP A 137 15.53 1.72 22.02
C ASP A 137 15.51 3.25 22.13
N PRO A 138 15.71 3.83 23.33
CA PRO A 138 15.66 5.29 23.52
C PRO A 138 16.59 6.07 22.59
N SER A 139 17.75 5.49 22.24
CA SER A 139 18.73 6.13 21.33
C SER A 139 18.23 6.23 19.88
N MET A 140 17.23 5.43 19.51
CA MET A 140 16.66 5.41 18.17
C MET A 140 15.53 6.41 17.94
N LYS A 141 14.93 6.96 19.00
CA LYS A 141 13.84 7.94 18.89
C LYS A 141 14.16 9.14 18.03
N LYS A 142 15.39 9.61 18.05
CA LYS A 142 15.87 10.74 17.23
C LYS A 142 15.71 10.52 15.74
N TYR A 143 15.48 9.28 15.27
CA TYR A 143 15.26 8.95 13.87
C TYR A 143 13.78 8.95 13.45
N PHE A 144 12.86 9.14 14.42
CA PHE A 144 11.41 9.08 14.18
C PHE A 144 10.64 10.25 14.79
N LEU A 145 11.15 10.82 15.88
CA LEU A 145 10.44 11.87 16.62
C LEU A 145 11.18 13.20 16.52
N ASN A 146 10.41 14.28 16.40
CA ASN A 146 10.89 15.66 16.40
C ASN A 146 11.95 15.95 15.32
N LEU A 147 11.79 15.32 14.14
CA LEU A 147 12.70 15.52 13.01
C LEU A 147 12.50 16.90 12.40
N THR A 148 13.58 17.67 12.30
CA THR A 148 13.59 19.03 11.73
C THR A 148 14.25 19.11 10.36
N ARG A 149 15.13 18.16 10.02
CA ARG A 149 15.86 18.09 8.75
C ARG A 149 16.14 16.63 8.36
N ASP A 150 16.45 16.40 7.12
CA ASP A 150 16.89 15.11 6.56
C ASP A 150 15.92 13.95 6.85
N PHE A 151 14.64 14.20 6.65
CA PHE A 151 13.60 13.21 6.86
C PHE A 151 12.62 13.11 5.68
N SER A 152 11.96 11.98 5.59
CA SER A 152 10.87 11.76 4.64
C SER A 152 9.54 11.63 5.35
N LYS A 153 8.51 12.25 4.76
CA LYS A 153 7.11 12.01 5.13
C LYS A 153 6.56 10.90 4.23
N LEU A 154 6.22 9.79 4.86
CA LEU A 154 5.66 8.64 4.16
C LEU A 154 4.18 8.52 4.51
N LYS A 155 3.32 8.60 3.49
CA LYS A 155 1.86 8.49 3.67
C LYS A 155 1.50 7.05 3.97
N LEU A 156 0.82 6.80 5.08
CA LEU A 156 0.42 5.45 5.49
C LEU A 156 -0.45 4.73 4.45
N PRO A 157 -1.44 5.38 3.80
CA PRO A 157 -2.21 4.74 2.74
C PRO A 157 -1.35 4.20 1.60
N ILE A 158 -0.29 4.93 1.23
CA ILE A 158 0.65 4.47 0.19
C ILE A 158 1.42 3.25 0.71
N LEU A 159 2.01 3.33 1.90
CA LEU A 159 2.76 2.21 2.49
C LEU A 159 1.91 0.94 2.61
N PHE A 160 0.64 1.09 3.01
CA PHE A 160 -0.26 -0.05 3.21
C PHE A 160 -0.80 -0.64 1.90
N SER A 161 -0.81 0.14 0.81
CA SER A 161 -1.28 -0.33 -0.51
C SER A 161 -0.32 -1.32 -1.18
N PHE A 162 0.97 -1.28 -0.84
CA PHE A 162 1.96 -2.20 -1.40
C PHE A 162 1.64 -3.67 -1.08
N LYS A 163 1.76 -4.52 -2.11
CA LYS A 163 1.52 -5.96 -2.03
C LYS A 163 2.82 -6.77 -2.00
N LYS A 164 3.94 -6.14 -2.43
CA LYS A 164 5.26 -6.76 -2.50
C LYS A 164 6.27 -5.96 -1.69
N ASN A 165 7.16 -6.67 -0.98
CA ASN A 165 8.20 -6.02 -0.19
C ASN A 165 9.18 -5.22 -1.06
N GLY A 166 9.50 -5.72 -2.25
CA GLY A 166 10.39 -5.02 -3.19
C GLY A 166 9.90 -3.62 -3.55
N GLY A 167 8.61 -3.48 -3.91
CA GLY A 167 7.99 -2.18 -4.18
C GLY A 167 7.98 -1.27 -2.95
N PHE A 168 7.61 -1.81 -1.79
CA PHE A 168 7.60 -1.08 -0.51
C PHE A 168 8.98 -0.50 -0.16
N GLN A 169 10.04 -1.32 -0.20
CA GLN A 169 11.39 -0.87 0.14
C GLN A 169 11.95 0.10 -0.91
N LEU A 170 11.71 -0.19 -2.20
CA LEU A 170 12.14 0.70 -3.28
C LEU A 170 11.45 2.07 -3.17
N TYR A 171 10.16 2.11 -2.87
CA TYR A 171 9.43 3.35 -2.63
C TYR A 171 10.04 4.16 -1.48
N LYS A 172 10.24 3.54 -0.30
CA LYS A 172 10.89 4.20 0.84
C LYS A 172 12.24 4.78 0.45
N LEU A 173 13.07 3.97 -0.19
CA LEU A 173 14.42 4.36 -0.59
C LEU A 173 14.38 5.55 -1.56
N LEU A 174 13.61 5.47 -2.65
CA LEU A 174 13.54 6.55 -3.64
C LEU A 174 12.88 7.81 -3.05
N LYS A 175 11.88 7.66 -2.19
CA LYS A 175 11.23 8.78 -1.51
C LYS A 175 12.21 9.58 -0.64
N SER A 176 13.23 8.93 -0.07
CA SER A 176 14.27 9.64 0.71
C SER A 176 15.15 10.58 -0.13
N TYR A 177 15.09 10.49 -1.45
CA TYR A 177 15.76 11.40 -2.40
C TYR A 177 14.78 12.38 -3.08
N ALA A 178 13.46 12.12 -2.98
CA ALA A 178 12.41 12.92 -3.60
C ALA A 178 11.98 14.08 -2.66
N PHE A 179 12.87 15.03 -2.39
CA PHE A 179 12.62 16.19 -1.53
C PHE A 179 12.89 17.51 -2.29
N ALA A 180 12.46 18.63 -1.73
CA ALA A 180 12.36 19.91 -2.42
C ALA A 180 13.60 20.38 -3.24
N PRO A 181 14.86 20.22 -2.81
CA PRO A 181 16.01 20.55 -3.67
C PRO A 181 16.13 19.66 -4.92
N ASN A 182 15.68 18.41 -4.86
CA ASN A 182 15.80 17.44 -5.94
C ASN A 182 14.54 17.41 -6.82
N LEU A 183 13.37 17.43 -6.19
CA LEU A 183 12.07 17.51 -6.85
C LEU A 183 11.30 18.70 -6.26
N PRO A 184 11.21 19.84 -6.96
CA PRO A 184 10.42 21.00 -6.52
C PRO A 184 8.94 20.62 -6.37
N GLU A 185 8.14 21.50 -5.78
CA GLU A 185 6.70 21.30 -5.70
C GLU A 185 6.09 21.02 -7.08
N ILE A 186 5.11 20.11 -7.11
CA ILE A 186 4.49 19.70 -8.36
C ILE A 186 3.69 20.86 -8.96
N ASP A 187 3.98 21.20 -10.22
CA ASP A 187 3.14 22.05 -11.03
C ASP A 187 2.07 21.19 -11.71
N MET A 188 0.84 21.34 -11.25
CA MET A 188 -0.30 20.56 -11.77
C MET A 188 -0.76 20.97 -13.18
N SER A 189 -0.24 22.08 -13.71
CA SER A 189 -0.53 22.51 -15.10
C SER A 189 0.27 21.73 -16.14
N LEU A 190 1.40 21.14 -15.74
CA LEU A 190 2.27 20.36 -16.61
C LEU A 190 1.73 18.94 -16.84
N SER A 191 2.06 18.34 -17.96
CA SER A 191 1.87 16.90 -18.20
C SER A 191 2.89 16.08 -17.40
N GLN A 192 2.70 14.74 -17.29
CA GLN A 192 3.66 13.89 -16.57
C GLN A 192 5.06 13.97 -17.18
N GLU A 193 5.15 14.08 -18.51
CA GLU A 193 6.42 14.13 -19.26
C GLU A 193 7.17 15.44 -19.07
N GLU A 194 6.45 16.54 -18.78
CA GLU A 194 7.02 17.88 -18.57
C GLU A 194 7.45 18.13 -17.12
N LEU A 195 7.04 17.27 -16.19
CA LEU A 195 7.41 17.41 -14.77
C LEU A 195 8.93 17.27 -14.57
N PRO A 196 9.51 18.03 -13.64
CA PRO A 196 10.92 17.92 -13.29
C PRO A 196 11.32 16.50 -12.93
N THR A 197 12.50 16.07 -13.37
CA THR A 197 13.11 14.77 -13.06
C THR A 197 14.27 14.91 -12.12
N TYR A 198 14.48 13.90 -11.28
CA TYR A 198 15.69 13.73 -10.50
C TYR A 198 16.25 12.33 -10.70
N SER A 199 17.55 12.23 -10.93
CA SER A 199 18.23 10.95 -11.13
C SER A 199 19.00 10.56 -9.88
N VAL A 200 18.75 9.35 -9.39
CA VAL A 200 19.48 8.77 -8.27
C VAL A 200 20.13 7.45 -8.69
N SER A 201 21.43 7.32 -8.43
CA SER A 201 22.22 6.17 -8.86
C SER A 201 22.72 5.36 -7.67
N PHE A 202 22.74 4.05 -7.83
CA PHE A 202 23.26 3.10 -6.86
C PHE A 202 24.20 2.12 -7.55
N SER A 203 25.28 1.70 -6.88
CA SER A 203 25.94 0.46 -7.26
C SER A 203 24.98 -0.72 -6.97
N LEU A 204 25.15 -1.85 -7.69
CA LEU A 204 24.31 -3.02 -7.43
C LEU A 204 24.45 -3.54 -6.00
N THR A 205 25.66 -3.51 -5.46
CA THR A 205 25.93 -3.91 -4.08
C THR A 205 25.19 -3.01 -3.09
N ASP A 206 25.32 -1.68 -3.23
CA ASP A 206 24.65 -0.73 -2.34
C ASP A 206 23.12 -0.87 -2.42
N LEU A 207 22.57 -0.97 -3.63
CA LEU A 207 21.13 -1.19 -3.80
C LEU A 207 20.66 -2.48 -3.11
N ARG A 208 21.36 -3.61 -3.31
CA ARG A 208 21.00 -4.88 -2.67
C ARG A 208 21.05 -4.81 -1.15
N MET A 209 22.07 -4.15 -0.61
CA MET A 209 22.20 -3.92 0.82
C MET A 209 21.03 -3.09 1.36
N LYS A 210 20.74 -1.95 0.72
CA LYS A 210 19.64 -1.04 1.12
C LYS A 210 18.24 -1.65 0.92
N MET A 211 18.10 -2.57 -0.04
CA MET A 211 16.84 -3.31 -0.27
C MET A 211 16.71 -4.54 0.63
N GLY A 212 17.67 -4.80 1.51
CA GLY A 212 17.64 -5.92 2.42
C GLY A 212 17.82 -7.29 1.76
N TYR A 213 18.49 -7.35 0.62
CA TYR A 213 18.78 -8.62 -0.07
C TYR A 213 20.08 -9.28 0.39
N VAL A 214 20.77 -8.68 1.35
CA VAL A 214 21.95 -9.24 2.01
C VAL A 214 21.61 -9.43 3.48
N ASP A 215 21.84 -10.65 4.01
CA ASP A 215 21.60 -10.95 5.42
C ASP A 215 22.81 -10.53 6.27
N LEU A 216 22.70 -9.38 6.90
CA LEU A 216 23.73 -8.82 7.77
C LEU A 216 23.93 -9.59 9.08
N ASN A 217 23.02 -10.48 9.43
CA ASN A 217 23.11 -11.28 10.67
C ASN A 217 23.93 -12.56 10.49
N GLN A 218 24.31 -12.92 9.27
CA GLN A 218 25.19 -14.06 9.07
C GLN A 218 26.57 -13.85 9.74
N PRO A 219 27.13 -14.87 10.41
CA PRO A 219 28.35 -14.69 11.22
C PRO A 219 29.54 -14.06 10.47
N LEU A 220 29.78 -14.49 9.23
CA LEU A 220 30.88 -13.96 8.41
C LEU A 220 30.62 -12.53 7.95
N VAL A 221 29.38 -12.21 7.56
CA VAL A 221 28.96 -10.87 7.17
C VAL A 221 29.03 -9.93 8.38
N LYS A 222 28.54 -10.38 9.53
CA LYS A 222 28.61 -9.64 10.79
C LYS A 222 30.06 -9.34 11.22
N LYS A 223 30.95 -10.32 11.07
CA LYS A 223 32.39 -10.16 11.36
C LYS A 223 33.04 -9.11 10.45
N GLU A 224 32.70 -9.09 9.14
CA GLU A 224 33.22 -8.08 8.21
C GLU A 224 32.61 -6.70 8.54
N GLY A 225 31.33 -6.62 8.82
CA GLY A 225 30.62 -5.40 9.20
C GLY A 225 31.08 -4.75 10.51
N ALA A 226 31.71 -5.54 11.39
CA ALA A 226 32.24 -5.05 12.66
C ALA A 226 33.65 -4.42 12.53
N LYS A 227 34.21 -4.34 11.32
CA LYS A 227 35.48 -3.68 11.08
C LYS A 227 35.29 -2.15 11.01
N ASP A 228 36.34 -1.42 11.30
CA ASP A 228 36.36 0.06 11.19
C ASP A 228 36.00 0.54 9.77
N HIS A 229 36.38 -0.23 8.77
CA HIS A 229 36.09 0.01 7.36
C HIS A 229 35.52 -1.26 6.71
N PRO A 230 34.18 -1.49 6.81
CA PRO A 230 33.56 -2.64 6.21
C PRO A 230 33.64 -2.63 4.68
N ASP A 231 34.09 -3.73 4.10
CA ASP A 231 33.98 -3.94 2.66
C ASP A 231 32.61 -4.51 2.32
N TRP A 232 31.69 -3.63 1.90
CA TRP A 232 30.31 -4.00 1.57
C TRP A 232 30.22 -5.03 0.46
N LYS A 233 31.09 -4.94 -0.54
CA LYS A 233 31.14 -5.91 -1.64
C LYS A 233 31.58 -7.29 -1.14
N LYS A 234 32.54 -7.33 -0.21
CA LYS A 234 32.95 -8.56 0.44
C LYS A 234 31.85 -9.12 1.32
N MET A 235 31.12 -8.28 2.07
CA MET A 235 29.96 -8.70 2.85
C MET A 235 28.89 -9.34 1.97
N GLU A 236 28.55 -8.75 0.82
CA GLU A 236 27.64 -9.32 -0.15
C GLU A 236 28.11 -10.71 -0.63
N ASN A 237 29.42 -10.90 -0.83
CA ASN A 237 29.97 -12.19 -1.27
C ASN A 237 30.09 -13.22 -0.15
N LEU A 238 30.21 -12.78 1.11
CA LEU A 238 30.31 -13.65 2.28
C LEU A 238 28.96 -14.23 2.68
N GLU A 239 27.84 -13.64 2.25
CA GLU A 239 26.53 -14.20 2.46
C GLU A 239 26.41 -15.56 1.76
N GLN A 240 26.44 -16.63 2.53
CA GLN A 240 26.38 -17.99 1.99
C GLN A 240 24.96 -18.38 1.61
N GLY A 241 24.77 -18.68 0.34
CA GLY A 241 23.66 -19.54 -0.14
C GLY A 241 22.38 -18.86 -0.57
N THR A 242 22.04 -17.67 -0.15
CA THR A 242 20.71 -17.09 -0.40
C THR A 242 20.70 -15.70 -0.99
N HIS A 243 21.70 -15.33 -1.77
CA HIS A 243 21.61 -14.10 -2.55
C HIS A 243 20.39 -14.15 -3.45
N LEU A 244 19.29 -13.61 -2.95
CA LEU A 244 18.13 -13.33 -3.77
C LEU A 244 18.58 -12.36 -4.87
N TYR A 245 18.41 -12.79 -6.12
CA TYR A 245 18.65 -11.91 -7.28
C TYR A 245 20.14 -11.54 -7.54
N LYS A 246 21.04 -12.51 -7.44
CA LYS A 246 22.48 -12.32 -7.84
C LYS A 246 22.65 -11.79 -9.25
N ARG A 247 21.85 -12.32 -10.21
CA ARG A 247 21.88 -11.86 -11.59
C ARG A 247 21.09 -10.56 -11.74
N TRP A 248 21.65 -9.63 -12.51
CA TRP A 248 20.94 -8.41 -12.87
C TRP A 248 19.55 -8.69 -13.47
N SER A 249 19.46 -9.65 -14.38
CA SER A 249 18.22 -10.02 -15.04
C SER A 249 17.13 -10.44 -14.04
N ASP A 250 17.50 -11.14 -12.96
CA ASP A 250 16.56 -11.56 -11.92
C ASP A 250 16.15 -10.38 -11.04
N LEU A 251 17.11 -9.56 -10.62
CA LEU A 251 16.84 -8.33 -9.86
C LEU A 251 15.91 -7.41 -10.66
N TYR A 252 16.24 -7.15 -11.92
CA TYR A 252 15.48 -6.26 -12.80
C TYR A 252 14.05 -6.76 -13.02
N LYS A 253 13.89 -8.01 -13.50
CA LYS A 253 12.58 -8.56 -13.87
C LYS A 253 11.68 -8.89 -12.67
N ARG A 254 12.25 -9.30 -11.54
CA ARG A 254 11.46 -9.78 -10.39
C ARG A 254 11.27 -8.75 -9.30
N VAL A 255 12.09 -7.70 -9.28
CA VAL A 255 12.07 -6.68 -8.21
C VAL A 255 11.88 -5.28 -8.78
N LEU A 256 12.82 -4.82 -9.65
CA LEU A 256 12.84 -3.40 -10.03
C LEU A 256 11.68 -3.05 -10.95
N VAL A 257 11.40 -3.83 -11.98
CA VAL A 257 10.26 -3.58 -12.87
C VAL A 257 8.92 -3.70 -12.13
N PRO A 258 8.61 -4.82 -11.44
CA PRO A 258 7.35 -4.91 -10.71
C PRO A 258 7.23 -3.91 -9.55
N GLY A 259 8.36 -3.49 -8.97
CA GLY A 259 8.40 -2.45 -7.94
C GLY A 259 8.11 -1.07 -8.51
N ALA A 260 8.69 -0.75 -9.69
CA ALA A 260 8.43 0.52 -10.38
C ALA A 260 6.96 0.62 -10.83
N GLU A 261 6.40 -0.45 -11.40
CA GLU A 261 4.99 -0.50 -11.78
C GLU A 261 4.08 -0.26 -10.57
N GLU A 262 4.34 -0.93 -9.45
CA GLU A 262 3.56 -0.79 -8.23
C GLU A 262 3.70 0.64 -7.63
N ILE A 263 4.89 1.24 -7.68
CA ILE A 263 5.14 2.63 -7.26
C ILE A 263 4.36 3.59 -8.14
N ASN A 264 4.43 3.44 -9.46
CA ASN A 264 3.77 4.32 -10.42
C ASN A 264 2.23 4.25 -10.30
N GLU A 265 1.68 3.09 -9.96
CA GLU A 265 0.24 2.92 -9.74
C GLU A 265 -0.24 3.52 -8.40
N LEU A 266 0.53 3.35 -7.32
CA LEU A 266 0.04 3.50 -5.95
C LEU A 266 0.56 4.74 -5.23
N SER A 267 1.67 5.35 -5.69
CA SER A 267 2.39 6.32 -4.86
C SER A 267 2.46 7.73 -5.45
N ASP A 268 2.93 8.66 -4.65
CA ASP A 268 3.12 10.07 -4.96
C ASP A 268 4.41 10.38 -5.72
N ILE A 269 5.24 9.37 -6.01
CA ILE A 269 6.38 9.46 -6.92
C ILE A 269 6.17 8.56 -8.13
N TYR A 270 6.78 8.92 -9.25
CA TYR A 270 6.74 8.21 -10.52
C TYR A 270 8.17 7.87 -10.96
N ILE A 271 8.41 6.61 -11.30
CA ILE A 271 9.67 6.16 -11.88
C ILE A 271 9.51 6.23 -13.39
N ALA A 272 10.14 7.25 -13.99
CA ALA A 272 10.08 7.48 -15.43
C ALA A 272 11.00 6.52 -16.19
N ASP A 273 12.15 6.16 -15.60
CA ASP A 273 13.10 5.24 -16.23
C ASP A 273 13.97 4.51 -15.19
N VAL A 274 14.47 3.33 -15.59
CA VAL A 274 15.40 2.49 -14.83
C VAL A 274 16.58 2.12 -15.71
N GLN A 275 17.66 2.87 -15.62
CA GLN A 275 18.82 2.81 -16.50
C GLN A 275 19.93 1.96 -15.89
N LYS A 276 20.58 1.13 -16.70
CA LYS A 276 21.77 0.36 -16.29
C LYS A 276 23.02 1.21 -16.31
N ILE A 277 23.85 1.09 -15.29
CA ILE A 277 25.22 1.59 -15.29
C ILE A 277 26.12 0.43 -15.68
N LEU A 278 26.83 0.56 -16.80
CA LEU A 278 27.72 -0.47 -17.33
C LEU A 278 29.16 -0.16 -16.95
N ARG A 279 29.94 -1.19 -16.61
CA ARG A 279 31.38 -1.09 -16.32
C ARG A 279 32.19 -1.81 -17.37
N GLY A 280 33.18 -1.06 -17.91
CA GLY A 280 34.17 -1.57 -18.87
C GLY A 280 33.61 -1.94 -20.23
N LEU A 281 34.47 -2.33 -21.15
CA LEU A 281 34.16 -2.71 -22.54
C LEU A 281 33.26 -3.96 -22.65
N GLY A 282 33.18 -4.82 -21.60
CA GLY A 282 32.37 -6.03 -21.57
C GLY A 282 30.90 -5.83 -21.15
N GLY A 283 30.49 -4.59 -20.88
CA GLY A 283 29.08 -4.27 -20.58
C GLY A 283 28.50 -4.92 -19.33
N LYS A 284 29.32 -5.31 -18.35
CA LYS A 284 28.82 -5.82 -17.07
C LYS A 284 28.04 -4.75 -16.33
N VAL A 285 26.83 -5.05 -15.90
CA VAL A 285 26.01 -4.12 -15.10
C VAL A 285 26.63 -4.00 -13.70
N ASP A 286 27.05 -2.79 -13.32
CA ASP A 286 27.68 -2.46 -12.04
C ASP A 286 26.77 -1.59 -11.15
N GLY A 287 25.75 -0.97 -11.74
CA GLY A 287 24.82 -0.12 -11.02
C GLY A 287 23.51 0.10 -11.77
N VAL A 288 22.67 0.92 -11.17
CA VAL A 288 21.37 1.34 -11.72
C VAL A 288 21.10 2.79 -11.36
N THR A 289 20.52 3.53 -12.32
CA THR A 289 20.01 4.88 -12.12
C THR A 289 18.48 4.83 -12.22
N PHE A 290 17.80 5.39 -11.24
CA PHE A 290 16.37 5.64 -11.28
C PHE A 290 16.13 7.09 -11.63
N VAL A 291 15.32 7.34 -12.64
CA VAL A 291 14.82 8.69 -12.98
C VAL A 291 13.44 8.82 -12.35
N ILE A 292 13.31 9.71 -11.37
CA ILE A 292 12.08 9.89 -10.58
C ILE A 292 11.46 11.27 -10.81
N GLN A 293 10.14 11.33 -10.71
CA GLN A 293 9.30 12.52 -10.83
C GLN A 293 8.21 12.48 -9.75
N HIS A 294 7.49 13.57 -9.59
CA HIS A 294 6.17 13.50 -8.95
C HIS A 294 5.19 12.71 -9.82
N ASN A 295 4.29 11.95 -9.19
CA ASN A 295 3.26 11.19 -9.89
C ASN A 295 2.01 12.03 -10.06
N LYS A 296 1.84 12.64 -11.23
CA LYS A 296 0.70 13.50 -11.54
C LYS A 296 -0.64 12.78 -11.33
N ALA A 297 -0.75 11.52 -11.78
CA ALA A 297 -1.99 10.75 -11.64
C ALA A 297 -2.40 10.55 -10.18
N TYR A 298 -1.43 10.40 -9.27
CA TYR A 298 -1.69 10.35 -7.83
C TYR A 298 -2.22 11.70 -7.31
N TYR A 299 -1.58 12.80 -7.67
CA TYR A 299 -1.98 14.14 -7.22
C TYR A 299 -3.32 14.56 -7.83
N ASP A 300 -3.62 14.21 -9.08
CA ASP A 300 -4.93 14.42 -9.71
C ASP A 300 -6.03 13.66 -8.94
N LYS A 301 -5.79 12.41 -8.53
CA LYS A 301 -6.73 11.66 -7.68
C LYS A 301 -6.98 12.36 -6.34
N VAL A 302 -5.93 12.89 -5.72
CA VAL A 302 -6.04 13.59 -4.43
C VAL A 302 -6.77 14.92 -4.59
N ALA A 303 -6.43 15.73 -5.60
CA ALA A 303 -7.05 17.02 -5.88
C ALA A 303 -8.55 16.90 -6.24
N ASN A 304 -8.91 15.86 -6.98
CA ASN A 304 -10.30 15.57 -7.35
C ASN A 304 -11.11 14.91 -6.21
N GLY A 305 -10.67 15.06 -4.96
CA GLY A 305 -11.34 14.54 -3.76
C GLY A 305 -11.31 13.03 -3.65
N GLY A 306 -10.26 12.40 -4.24
CA GLY A 306 -10.13 10.96 -4.18
C GLY A 306 -11.36 10.25 -4.73
N LYS A 307 -11.90 10.69 -5.87
CA LYS A 307 -12.78 9.87 -6.70
C LYS A 307 -11.98 8.74 -7.32
N ALA A 308 -11.22 8.05 -6.46
CA ALA A 308 -10.82 6.68 -6.71
C ALA A 308 -12.11 5.87 -6.66
N ALA A 309 -12.34 5.15 -7.72
CA ALA A 309 -13.41 4.21 -7.87
C ALA A 309 -13.82 3.56 -6.53
N LYS A 310 -15.10 3.71 -6.17
CA LYS A 310 -15.86 2.82 -5.32
C LYS A 310 -15.24 2.46 -3.98
N SER A 311 -15.48 3.25 -2.99
CA SER A 311 -16.13 2.87 -1.73
C SER A 311 -16.14 4.02 -0.74
N ASP A 312 -16.98 5.04 -0.96
CA ASP A 312 -17.53 5.79 0.17
C ASP A 312 -18.63 4.93 0.82
N MET A 313 -18.28 3.71 1.19
CA MET A 313 -19.08 2.98 2.18
C MET A 313 -18.70 3.56 3.54
N ILE A 314 -19.53 4.46 4.01
CA ILE A 314 -19.57 4.81 5.42
C ILE A 314 -19.90 3.51 6.15
N ILE A 315 -18.95 2.95 6.90
CA ILE A 315 -19.21 1.76 7.70
C ILE A 315 -19.93 2.26 8.96
N LEU A 316 -21.24 2.24 8.88
CA LEU A 316 -22.11 2.48 10.00
C LEU A 316 -22.12 1.22 10.89
N THR A 317 -22.26 1.40 12.19
CA THR A 317 -22.64 0.31 13.12
C THR A 317 -24.01 -0.22 12.72
N ASP A 318 -24.38 -1.40 13.19
CA ASP A 318 -25.71 -1.94 12.84
C ASP A 318 -26.84 -1.02 13.32
N GLU A 319 -26.70 -0.40 14.48
CA GLU A 319 -27.59 0.65 15.00
C GLU A 319 -27.61 1.89 14.07
N GLN A 320 -26.46 2.38 13.63
CA GLN A 320 -26.38 3.51 12.68
C GLN A 320 -26.91 3.16 11.28
N LYS A 321 -26.90 1.87 10.88
CA LYS A 321 -27.54 1.44 9.63
C LYS A 321 -29.06 1.43 9.75
N GLU A 322 -29.59 1.06 10.92
CA GLU A 322 -31.03 1.13 11.19
C GLU A 322 -31.48 2.58 11.19
N ASP A 323 -30.81 3.48 11.92
CA ASP A 323 -31.06 4.93 11.88
C ASP A 323 -31.00 5.48 10.45
N PHE A 324 -30.01 5.06 9.64
CA PHE A 324 -29.89 5.49 8.25
C PHE A 324 -31.05 4.99 7.37
N ILE A 325 -31.56 3.79 7.62
CA ILE A 325 -32.70 3.25 6.88
C ILE A 325 -33.98 4.01 7.25
N ASP A 326 -34.13 4.42 8.50
CA ASP A 326 -35.26 5.25 8.95
C ASP A 326 -35.17 6.65 8.31
N ASP A 327 -34.01 7.30 8.32
CA ASP A 327 -33.77 8.58 7.61
C ASP A 327 -34.03 8.45 6.09
N LEU A 328 -33.72 7.28 5.49
CA LEU A 328 -33.97 7.00 4.10
C LEU A 328 -35.47 6.79 3.81
N ALA A 329 -36.20 6.18 4.75
CA ALA A 329 -37.67 6.04 4.65
C ALA A 329 -38.35 7.40 4.68
N ASP A 330 -37.86 8.33 5.47
CA ASP A 330 -38.39 9.71 5.53
C ASP A 330 -38.03 10.53 4.27
N LEU A 331 -36.95 10.20 3.59
CA LEU A 331 -36.51 10.89 2.36
C LEU A 331 -37.33 10.48 1.13
N ILE A 332 -37.75 9.21 1.06
CA ILE A 332 -38.46 8.63 -0.10
C ILE A 332 -39.94 8.65 0.17
N GLU A 333 -40.71 9.43 -0.61
CA GLU A 333 -42.14 9.62 -0.43
C GLU A 333 -42.97 8.37 -0.75
N GLU A 334 -42.45 7.46 -1.56
CA GLU A 334 -43.10 6.22 -1.93
C GLU A 334 -42.96 5.17 -0.82
N LYS A 335 -44.04 4.40 -0.59
CA LYS A 335 -44.04 3.30 0.37
C LYS A 335 -43.13 2.15 -0.12
N ILE A 336 -41.90 2.13 0.34
CA ILE A 336 -40.92 1.09 0.05
C ILE A 336 -40.78 0.15 1.25
N LYS A 337 -40.65 -1.15 1.00
CA LYS A 337 -40.43 -2.14 2.05
C LYS A 337 -39.07 -1.95 2.72
N PRO A 338 -38.92 -2.20 4.05
CA PRO A 338 -37.64 -2.08 4.74
C PRO A 338 -36.50 -2.85 4.09
N LYS A 339 -36.74 -4.02 3.51
CA LYS A 339 -35.78 -4.82 2.76
C LYS A 339 -35.25 -4.09 1.53
N ASP A 340 -36.12 -3.36 0.85
CA ASP A 340 -35.78 -2.65 -0.40
C ASP A 340 -35.06 -1.32 -0.08
N LEU A 341 -35.43 -0.64 1.00
CA LEU A 341 -34.69 0.50 1.54
C LEU A 341 -33.27 0.10 1.92
N LYS A 342 -33.10 -1.06 2.57
CA LYS A 342 -31.78 -1.61 2.88
C LYS A 342 -30.97 -1.86 1.60
N ALA A 343 -31.56 -2.41 0.55
CA ALA A 343 -30.90 -2.64 -0.73
C ALA A 343 -30.49 -1.32 -1.42
N ILE A 344 -31.30 -0.26 -1.33
CA ILE A 344 -30.97 1.08 -1.81
C ILE A 344 -29.81 1.68 -1.00
N ALA A 345 -29.86 1.58 0.34
CA ALA A 345 -28.82 2.07 1.23
C ALA A 345 -27.46 1.38 0.93
N GLU A 346 -27.45 0.06 0.78
CA GLU A 346 -26.29 -0.74 0.41
C GLU A 346 -25.75 -0.36 -0.99
N ALA A 347 -26.63 -0.21 -1.99
CA ALA A 347 -26.26 0.19 -3.34
C ALA A 347 -25.68 1.63 -3.38
N GLY A 348 -26.16 2.51 -2.50
CA GLY A 348 -25.69 3.87 -2.32
C GLY A 348 -24.45 3.99 -1.45
N GLY A 349 -24.00 2.89 -0.82
CA GLY A 349 -22.89 2.88 0.14
C GLY A 349 -23.20 3.70 1.39
N TYR A 350 -24.45 3.72 1.84
CA TYR A 350 -24.94 4.52 2.98
C TYR A 350 -24.61 6.02 2.85
N ASN A 351 -24.60 6.54 1.63
CA ASN A 351 -24.36 7.95 1.34
C ASN A 351 -25.67 8.67 0.99
N MET A 352 -26.27 9.34 1.96
CA MET A 352 -27.55 10.04 1.83
C MET A 352 -27.54 11.08 0.68
N LYS A 353 -26.42 11.81 0.49
CA LYS A 353 -26.29 12.81 -0.59
C LYS A 353 -26.37 12.16 -1.97
N LYS A 354 -25.73 10.99 -2.14
CA LYS A 354 -25.72 10.23 -3.37
C LYS A 354 -27.11 9.67 -3.67
N ILE A 355 -27.76 9.08 -2.66
CA ILE A 355 -29.12 8.52 -2.78
C ILE A 355 -30.12 9.63 -3.11
N LYS A 356 -30.07 10.77 -2.39
CA LYS A 356 -30.93 11.93 -2.65
C LYS A 356 -30.77 12.48 -4.07
N LYS A 357 -29.54 12.54 -4.58
CA LYS A 357 -29.27 12.94 -5.97
C LYS A 357 -29.99 12.01 -6.96
N ILE A 358 -29.82 10.68 -6.80
CA ILE A 358 -30.43 9.70 -7.69
C ILE A 358 -31.95 9.70 -7.58
N TYR A 359 -32.49 9.83 -6.35
CA TYR A 359 -33.93 9.97 -6.13
C TYR A 359 -34.52 11.23 -6.81
N THR A 360 -33.84 12.37 -6.71
CA THR A 360 -34.23 13.60 -7.42
C THR A 360 -34.25 13.43 -8.95
N ILE A 361 -33.29 12.67 -9.49
CA ILE A 361 -33.26 12.33 -10.92
C ILE A 361 -34.44 11.40 -11.27
N ALA A 362 -34.76 10.43 -10.41
CA ALA A 362 -35.90 9.55 -10.57
C ALA A 362 -37.21 10.32 -10.65
N GLN A 363 -37.45 11.24 -9.71
CA GLN A 363 -38.64 12.11 -9.70
C GLN A 363 -38.78 12.95 -10.97
N LYS A 364 -37.67 13.45 -11.56
CA LYS A 364 -37.68 14.19 -12.82
C LYS A 364 -37.83 13.32 -14.07
N SER A 365 -37.60 12.03 -13.97
CA SER A 365 -37.63 11.09 -15.12
C SER A 365 -39.06 10.62 -15.48
N GLY A 366 -40.09 11.07 -14.77
CA GLY A 366 -41.51 10.70 -14.97
C GLY A 366 -41.84 9.35 -14.34
N GLU A 367 -43.01 8.74 -14.68
CA GLU A 367 -43.43 7.46 -14.10
C GLU A 367 -42.39 6.35 -14.31
N ILE A 368 -41.91 5.77 -13.23
CA ILE A 368 -40.97 4.65 -13.20
C ILE A 368 -41.72 3.44 -12.63
N ASP A 369 -41.88 2.38 -13.42
CA ASP A 369 -42.62 1.17 -13.01
C ASP A 369 -41.98 0.45 -11.80
N ASP A 370 -40.62 0.46 -11.72
CA ASP A 370 -39.84 -0.12 -10.63
C ASP A 370 -38.82 0.90 -10.14
N LEU A 371 -39.23 1.73 -9.19
CA LEU A 371 -38.39 2.76 -8.59
C LEU A 371 -37.16 2.18 -7.88
N VAL A 372 -37.33 1.06 -7.15
CA VAL A 372 -36.27 0.41 -6.38
C VAL A 372 -35.16 -0.10 -7.30
N GLY A 373 -35.53 -0.89 -8.30
CA GLY A 373 -34.59 -1.40 -9.29
C GLY A 373 -33.90 -0.28 -10.07
N TRP A 374 -34.64 0.75 -10.44
CA TRP A 374 -34.11 1.92 -11.14
C TRP A 374 -33.08 2.68 -10.27
N MET A 375 -33.40 2.94 -9.00
CA MET A 375 -32.48 3.61 -8.07
C MET A 375 -31.21 2.79 -7.84
N ILE A 376 -31.33 1.48 -7.64
CA ILE A 376 -30.16 0.59 -7.46
C ILE A 376 -29.24 0.63 -8.68
N VAL A 377 -29.81 0.60 -9.89
CA VAL A 377 -29.03 0.71 -11.14
C VAL A 377 -28.43 2.10 -11.29
N GLY A 378 -29.18 3.15 -10.98
CA GLY A 378 -28.70 4.53 -11.00
C GLY A 378 -27.55 4.78 -10.02
N LEU A 379 -27.64 4.24 -8.81
CA LEU A 379 -26.60 4.30 -7.78
C LEU A 379 -25.33 3.55 -8.19
N LYS A 380 -25.48 2.40 -8.84
CA LYS A 380 -24.33 1.59 -9.33
C LYS A 380 -23.66 2.21 -10.54
N LYS A 381 -24.41 2.89 -11.43
CA LYS A 381 -23.92 3.50 -12.67
C LYS A 381 -23.65 5.00 -12.55
N ASP A 382 -23.87 5.60 -11.38
CA ASP A 382 -23.71 7.03 -11.09
C ASP A 382 -24.37 7.95 -12.12
N TYR A 383 -25.70 7.82 -12.26
CA TYR A 383 -26.45 8.63 -13.21
C TYR A 383 -26.28 10.13 -12.91
N SER A 384 -25.94 10.91 -13.94
CA SER A 384 -25.75 12.37 -13.86
C SER A 384 -26.88 13.17 -14.46
N GLU A 385 -27.71 12.56 -15.34
CA GLU A 385 -28.79 13.20 -16.05
C GLU A 385 -30.05 12.34 -16.07
N PRO A 386 -31.27 12.94 -16.21
CA PRO A 386 -32.49 12.17 -16.31
C PRO A 386 -32.46 11.27 -17.54
N VAL A 387 -32.63 9.99 -17.33
CA VAL A 387 -32.71 9.01 -18.42
C VAL A 387 -34.04 9.20 -19.14
N SER A 388 -34.03 9.76 -20.35
CA SER A 388 -35.23 9.85 -21.19
C SER A 388 -35.82 8.46 -21.42
N LYS A 389 -37.16 8.34 -21.33
CA LYS A 389 -37.88 7.08 -21.64
C LYS A 389 -37.48 6.62 -23.04
N LYS A 390 -36.62 5.61 -23.16
CA LYS A 390 -36.55 4.80 -24.36
C LYS A 390 -37.88 4.06 -24.47
N LYS A 391 -38.63 4.33 -25.55
CA LYS A 391 -39.82 3.55 -25.92
C LYS A 391 -39.46 2.06 -25.76
N LYS A 392 -40.30 1.29 -25.07
CA LYS A 392 -40.24 -0.17 -25.06
C LYS A 392 -40.23 -0.66 -26.49
N ASN A 393 -39.07 -0.87 -27.10
CA ASN A 393 -38.98 -1.71 -28.27
C ASN A 393 -39.12 -3.14 -27.73
N GLY A 394 -40.22 -3.80 -28.14
CA GLY A 394 -40.43 -5.17 -27.79
C GLY A 394 -39.28 -6.06 -28.15
N PHE A 395 -39.17 -7.19 -27.49
CA PHE A 395 -38.12 -8.21 -27.56
C PHE A 395 -37.94 -8.88 -28.94
N ASN A 396 -38.46 -8.26 -30.05
CA ASN A 396 -38.55 -8.81 -31.40
C ASN A 396 -37.72 -8.05 -32.45
N ASN A 397 -36.54 -7.56 -32.10
CA ASN A 397 -35.60 -6.96 -33.10
C ASN A 397 -34.39 -7.86 -33.38
N PHE A 398 -34.54 -9.15 -33.32
CA PHE A 398 -33.66 -10.05 -34.07
C PHE A 398 -34.31 -10.29 -35.42
N GLU A 399 -33.73 -9.76 -36.52
CA GLU A 399 -34.02 -10.25 -37.84
C GLU A 399 -33.75 -11.78 -37.82
N GLN A 400 -34.81 -12.58 -37.94
CA GLN A 400 -34.70 -14.01 -38.13
C GLN A 400 -33.87 -14.23 -39.39
N ARG A 401 -32.72 -14.86 -39.25
CA ARG A 401 -31.96 -15.34 -40.40
C ARG A 401 -32.89 -16.24 -41.22
N LYS A 402 -33.25 -15.83 -42.43
CA LYS A 402 -33.93 -16.69 -43.39
C LYS A 402 -32.88 -17.69 -43.89
N TYR A 403 -32.95 -18.90 -43.38
CA TYR A 403 -32.19 -19.99 -43.96
C TYR A 403 -32.90 -20.53 -45.20
N ASP A 404 -32.19 -20.58 -46.32
CA ASP A 404 -32.64 -21.31 -47.47
C ASP A 404 -32.43 -22.81 -47.22
N TYR A 405 -33.47 -23.47 -46.78
CA TYR A 405 -33.44 -24.89 -46.45
C TYR A 405 -33.13 -25.79 -47.69
N ALA A 406 -33.42 -25.31 -48.90
CA ALA A 406 -33.11 -26.02 -50.12
C ALA A 406 -31.60 -25.98 -50.49
N GLU A 407 -30.88 -24.97 -50.02
CA GLU A 407 -29.42 -24.87 -50.16
C GLU A 407 -28.72 -25.71 -49.09
N LEU A 408 -29.22 -25.77 -47.89
CA LEU A 408 -28.72 -26.62 -46.79
C LEU A 408 -28.92 -28.11 -47.05
N GLU A 409 -30.03 -28.54 -47.70
CA GLU A 409 -30.24 -29.92 -48.11
C GLU A 409 -29.30 -30.30 -49.26
N ARG A 410 -29.03 -29.41 -50.22
CA ARG A 410 -28.03 -29.70 -51.27
C ARG A 410 -26.63 -29.86 -50.75
N ASP A 411 -26.20 -29.01 -49.81
CA ASP A 411 -24.88 -29.13 -49.19
C ASP A 411 -24.73 -30.36 -48.30
N ALA A 412 -25.80 -30.81 -47.65
CA ALA A 412 -25.81 -32.06 -46.88
C ALA A 412 -25.71 -33.31 -47.76
N ILE A 413 -26.28 -33.28 -48.96
CA ILE A 413 -26.21 -34.43 -49.94
C ILE A 413 -24.82 -34.45 -50.61
N TYR A 414 -24.18 -33.30 -50.84
CA TYR A 414 -22.87 -33.27 -51.51
C TYR A 414 -21.68 -33.64 -50.60
N ASN A 415 -21.84 -33.56 -49.27
CA ASN A 415 -20.79 -33.92 -48.29
C ASN A 415 -20.99 -35.31 -47.67
N ALA A 416 -21.91 -36.12 -48.17
CA ALA A 416 -22.16 -37.49 -47.69
C ALA A 416 -21.77 -38.54 -48.74
N GLY A 417 -20.87 -38.24 -49.70
CA GLY A 417 -20.32 -39.12 -50.69
C GLY A 417 -18.81 -39.30 -50.55
#